data_f02b89b973fc503dce4879ba569ea406
#
_entry.id   f02b89b973fc503dce4879ba569ea406
#
_cell.length_a   1.000
_cell.length_b   1.000
_cell.length_c   1.000
_cell.angle_alpha   90.00
_cell.angle_beta   90.00
_cell.angle_gamma   90.00
#
_symmetry.space_group_name_H-M   'P 1'
#
loop_
_entity.id
_entity.type
_entity.pdbx_description
1 polymer ?
#
loop_
_entity_poly.entity_id
_entity_poly.type
_entity_poly.pdbx_seq_one_letter_code
_entity_poly.pdbx_strand_id
1 'polypeptide(L)'
;EAYASGELKHGTISLIEDGTLVVALGTYKPLFEKTLSNIIEVKARGADIVALTAESKAADMRKTAENVLSVPDTHVILQPSLGVIPLQLFAYYVALHKGCDIDKPRNLAKSVTVE
;
A
#
# COMPACT_ATOMS: atom_id res chain seq x y z
N GLU A 1 -2.12 6.56 7.13
CA GLU A 1 -3.20 5.80 7.76
C GLU A 1 -3.44 4.51 6.98
N ALA A 2 -3.94 3.46 7.62
CA ALA A 2 -4.21 2.19 6.98
C ALA A 2 -5.65 1.73 7.29
N TYR A 3 -6.33 1.22 6.28
CA TYR A 3 -7.72 0.79 6.36
C TYR A 3 -7.92 -0.56 5.67
N ALA A 4 -8.83 -1.37 6.19
CA ALA A 4 -9.33 -2.49 5.42
C ALA A 4 -10.12 -1.95 4.20
N SER A 5 -9.80 -2.42 2.99
CA SER A 5 -10.37 -1.85 1.77
C SER A 5 -11.90 -1.98 1.69
N GLY A 6 -12.47 -3.00 2.34
CA GLY A 6 -13.93 -3.17 2.45
C GLY A 6 -14.61 -2.13 3.34
N GLU A 7 -13.88 -1.50 4.25
CA GLU A 7 -14.40 -0.49 5.19
C GLU A 7 -14.36 0.94 4.63
N LEU A 8 -13.69 1.17 3.51
CA LEU A 8 -13.57 2.50 2.91
C LEU A 8 -14.94 3.17 2.69
N LYS A 9 -15.93 2.40 2.26
CA LYS A 9 -17.30 2.89 2.00
C LYS A 9 -18.03 3.42 3.23
N HIS A 10 -17.58 3.07 4.43
CA HIS A 10 -18.20 3.45 5.70
C HIS A 10 -17.77 4.83 6.21
N GLY A 11 -17.07 5.62 5.39
CA GLY A 11 -16.73 7.01 5.72
C GLY A 11 -15.39 7.45 5.15
N THR A 12 -14.32 6.67 5.32
CA THR A 12 -12.95 7.08 4.98
C THR A 12 -12.72 7.31 3.48
N ILE A 13 -13.56 6.77 2.62
CA ILE A 13 -13.52 7.05 1.17
C ILE A 13 -13.75 8.54 0.86
N SER A 14 -14.41 9.28 1.76
CA SER A 14 -14.62 10.73 1.63
C SER A 14 -13.33 11.54 1.76
N LEU A 15 -12.26 10.94 2.27
CA LEU A 15 -10.92 11.56 2.36
C LEU A 15 -10.13 11.48 1.05
N ILE A 16 -10.66 10.75 0.06
CA ILE A 16 -10.01 10.63 -1.25
C ILE A 16 -10.36 11.86 -2.08
N GLU A 17 -9.33 12.61 -2.41
CA GLU A 17 -9.36 13.76 -3.30
C GLU A 17 -8.48 13.48 -4.52
N ASP A 18 -8.59 14.31 -5.54
CA ASP A 18 -7.77 14.22 -6.75
C ASP A 18 -6.26 14.29 -6.40
N GLY A 19 -5.49 13.32 -6.87
CA GLY A 19 -4.06 13.17 -6.54
C GLY A 19 -3.76 12.55 -5.17
N THR A 20 -4.76 12.09 -4.42
CA THR A 20 -4.52 11.34 -3.17
C THR A 20 -3.79 10.03 -3.48
N LEU A 21 -2.58 9.85 -2.92
CA LEU A 21 -1.84 8.59 -3.06
C LEU A 21 -2.48 7.48 -2.22
N VAL A 22 -2.88 6.42 -2.89
CA VAL A 22 -3.39 5.20 -2.26
C VAL A 22 -2.48 4.02 -2.55
N VAL A 23 -1.88 3.45 -1.51
CA VAL A 23 -1.13 2.19 -1.59
C VAL A 23 -2.07 1.04 -1.30
N ALA A 24 -2.43 0.27 -2.32
CA ALA A 24 -3.42 -0.81 -2.24
C ALA A 24 -2.74 -2.19 -2.15
N LEU A 25 -3.11 -2.98 -1.14
CA LEU A 25 -2.56 -4.32 -0.92
C LEU A 25 -3.53 -5.39 -1.41
N GLY A 26 -3.25 -5.99 -2.57
CA GLY A 26 -4.02 -7.06 -3.20
C GLY A 26 -3.30 -8.41 -3.17
N THR A 27 -2.55 -8.72 -2.10
CA THR A 27 -1.75 -9.95 -1.99
C THR A 27 -2.56 -11.17 -1.55
N TYR A 28 -3.69 -10.98 -0.87
CA TYR A 28 -4.55 -12.06 -0.40
C TYR A 28 -5.52 -12.50 -1.49
N LYS A 29 -5.20 -13.60 -2.17
CA LYS A 29 -5.94 -14.11 -3.34
C LYS A 29 -7.45 -14.28 -3.13
N PRO A 30 -7.94 -14.82 -1.99
CA PRO A 30 -9.39 -15.00 -1.80
C PRO A 30 -10.20 -13.72 -1.81
N LEU A 31 -9.59 -12.58 -1.49
CA LEU A 31 -10.24 -11.27 -1.51
C LEU A 31 -9.81 -10.38 -2.68
N PHE A 32 -9.00 -10.91 -3.61
CA PHE A 32 -8.42 -10.13 -4.71
C PHE A 32 -9.47 -9.36 -5.51
N GLU A 33 -10.54 -10.02 -5.94
CA GLU A 33 -11.60 -9.39 -6.75
C GLU A 33 -12.32 -8.27 -5.99
N LYS A 34 -12.53 -8.45 -4.68
CA LYS A 34 -13.12 -7.41 -3.82
C LYS A 34 -12.17 -6.22 -3.66
N THR A 35 -10.88 -6.50 -3.46
CA THR A 35 -9.86 -5.45 -3.40
C THR A 35 -9.78 -4.68 -4.71
N LEU A 36 -9.81 -5.37 -5.84
CA LEU A 36 -9.80 -4.76 -7.17
C LEU A 36 -11.00 -3.83 -7.36
N SER A 37 -12.20 -4.27 -6.98
CA SER A 37 -13.40 -3.43 -7.01
C SER A 37 -13.26 -2.17 -6.16
N ASN A 38 -12.69 -2.29 -4.95
CA ASN A 38 -12.47 -1.14 -4.07
C ASN A 38 -11.40 -0.18 -4.64
N ILE A 39 -10.37 -0.69 -5.32
CA ILE A 39 -9.37 0.13 -6.03
C ILE A 39 -10.03 0.95 -7.13
N ILE A 40 -10.92 0.34 -7.93
CA ILE A 40 -11.68 1.04 -8.98
C ILE A 40 -12.48 2.21 -8.39
N GLU A 41 -13.09 2.01 -7.22
CA GLU A 41 -13.89 3.06 -6.57
C GLU A 41 -13.07 4.25 -6.07
N VAL A 42 -11.89 4.01 -5.50
CA VAL A 42 -11.00 5.11 -5.07
C VAL A 42 -10.35 5.80 -6.27
N LYS A 43 -10.01 5.04 -7.32
CA LYS A 43 -9.52 5.60 -8.59
C LYS A 43 -10.55 6.51 -9.26
N ALA A 44 -11.83 6.14 -9.24
CA ALA A 44 -12.91 6.96 -9.78
C ALA A 44 -13.09 8.31 -9.04
N ARG A 45 -12.48 8.47 -7.86
CA ARG A 45 -12.43 9.72 -7.09
C ARG A 45 -11.13 10.51 -7.26
N GLY A 46 -10.30 10.12 -8.22
CA GLY A 46 -9.06 10.83 -8.52
C GLY A 46 -7.84 10.35 -7.74
N ALA A 47 -7.90 9.20 -7.07
CA ALA A 47 -6.73 8.66 -6.37
C ALA A 47 -5.63 8.18 -7.34
N ASP A 48 -4.38 8.48 -7.00
CA ASP A 48 -3.19 7.88 -7.60
C ASP A 48 -2.90 6.54 -6.93
N ILE A 49 -2.91 5.46 -7.71
CA ILE A 49 -2.82 4.10 -7.17
C ILE A 49 -1.42 3.50 -7.34
N VAL A 50 -0.83 3.07 -6.23
CA VAL A 50 0.28 2.11 -6.21
C VAL A 50 -0.24 0.80 -5.64
N ALA A 51 -0.31 -0.25 -6.45
CA ALA A 51 -0.84 -1.53 -6.03
C ALA A 51 0.28 -2.56 -5.80
N LEU A 52 0.19 -3.29 -4.70
CA LEU A 52 1.04 -4.44 -4.39
C LEU A 52 0.21 -5.72 -4.49
N THR A 53 0.67 -6.70 -5.25
CA THR A 53 -0.07 -7.95 -5.47
C THR A 53 0.86 -9.16 -5.58
N ALA A 54 0.31 -10.38 -5.58
CA ALA A 54 1.06 -11.59 -5.92
C ALA A 54 1.31 -11.64 -7.44
N GLU A 55 2.43 -12.23 -7.87
CA GLU A 55 2.81 -12.35 -9.29
C GLU A 55 1.70 -12.93 -10.16
N SER A 56 1.03 -13.97 -9.70
CA SER A 56 -0.08 -14.62 -10.41
C SER A 56 -1.28 -13.70 -10.66
N LYS A 57 -1.38 -12.55 -9.97
CA LYS A 57 -2.46 -11.57 -10.08
C LYS A 57 -2.00 -10.24 -10.69
N ALA A 58 -0.71 -10.10 -10.99
CA ALA A 58 -0.15 -8.85 -11.49
C ALA A 58 -0.76 -8.40 -12.81
N ALA A 59 -1.02 -9.31 -13.73
CA ALA A 59 -1.64 -9.00 -15.02
C ALA A 59 -3.06 -8.44 -14.89
N ASP A 60 -3.85 -8.98 -13.95
CA ASP A 60 -5.21 -8.48 -13.68
C ASP A 60 -5.17 -7.14 -12.95
N MET A 61 -4.25 -6.97 -12.00
CA MET A 61 -4.07 -5.71 -11.29
C MET A 61 -3.69 -4.56 -12.23
N ARG A 62 -2.83 -4.80 -13.22
CA ARG A 62 -2.40 -3.80 -14.23
C ARG A 62 -3.54 -3.28 -15.12
N LYS A 63 -4.66 -3.97 -15.19
CA LYS A 63 -5.85 -3.48 -15.91
C LYS A 63 -6.51 -2.31 -15.16
N THR A 64 -6.25 -2.19 -13.87
CA THR A 64 -6.90 -1.21 -12.99
C THR A 64 -5.92 -0.17 -12.44
N ALA A 65 -4.74 -0.59 -12.01
CA ALA A 65 -3.71 0.28 -11.44
C ALA A 65 -2.54 0.46 -12.43
N GLU A 66 -2.03 1.68 -12.52
CA GLU A 66 -0.90 2.02 -13.40
C GLU A 66 0.44 1.58 -12.79
N ASN A 67 0.59 1.76 -11.48
CA ASN A 67 1.79 1.38 -10.75
C ASN A 67 1.54 0.09 -9.98
N VAL A 68 2.09 -1.02 -10.47
CA VAL A 68 1.91 -2.34 -9.85
C VAL A 68 3.26 -2.94 -9.49
N LEU A 69 3.42 -3.17 -8.18
CA LEU A 69 4.50 -3.97 -7.62
C LEU A 69 3.98 -5.40 -7.41
N SER A 70 4.82 -6.38 -7.67
CA SER A 70 4.47 -7.78 -7.42
C SER A 70 5.49 -8.46 -6.51
N VAL A 71 4.99 -9.36 -5.68
CA VAL A 71 5.79 -10.27 -4.86
C VAL A 71 5.55 -11.71 -5.29
N PRO A 72 6.51 -12.62 -5.09
CA PRO A 72 6.33 -14.03 -5.41
C PRO A 72 5.07 -14.62 -4.77
N ASP A 73 4.46 -15.55 -5.48
CA ASP A 73 3.39 -16.36 -4.91
C ASP A 73 3.93 -17.25 -3.79
N THR A 74 3.28 -17.22 -2.63
CA THR A 74 3.68 -17.99 -1.46
C THR A 74 2.47 -18.43 -0.64
N HIS A 75 2.73 -19.22 0.40
CA HIS A 75 1.69 -19.61 1.33
C HIS A 75 1.11 -18.39 2.05
N VAL A 76 -0.21 -18.39 2.29
CA VAL A 76 -0.95 -17.24 2.82
C VAL A 76 -0.37 -16.66 4.13
N ILE A 77 0.18 -17.50 5.00
CA ILE A 77 0.82 -17.09 6.26
C ILE A 77 2.08 -16.25 6.02
N LEU A 78 2.79 -16.45 4.92
CA LEU A 78 4.03 -15.73 4.58
C LEU A 78 3.79 -14.46 3.75
N GLN A 79 2.58 -14.27 3.23
CA GLN A 79 2.22 -13.11 2.41
C GLN A 79 2.51 -11.76 3.10
N PRO A 80 2.17 -11.55 4.38
CA PRO A 80 2.47 -10.30 5.06
C PRO A 80 3.98 -10.02 5.14
N SER A 81 4.79 -11.06 5.40
CA SER A 81 6.25 -10.93 5.48
C SER A 81 6.89 -10.56 4.15
N LEU A 82 6.39 -11.10 3.03
CA LEU A 82 6.82 -10.69 1.70
C LEU A 82 6.30 -9.30 1.33
N GLY A 83 5.04 -9.01 1.67
CA GLY A 83 4.40 -7.74 1.32
C GLY A 83 5.01 -6.53 2.03
N VAL A 84 5.58 -6.71 3.22
CA VAL A 84 6.21 -5.60 3.95
C VAL A 84 7.51 -5.12 3.29
N ILE A 85 8.23 -5.98 2.57
CA ILE A 85 9.53 -5.63 1.95
C ILE A 85 9.40 -4.49 0.94
N PRO A 86 8.53 -4.57 -0.09
CA PRO A 86 8.33 -3.44 -1.01
C PRO A 86 7.81 -2.18 -0.31
N LEU A 87 7.01 -2.31 0.76
CA LEU A 87 6.54 -1.15 1.52
C LEU A 87 7.67 -0.48 2.30
N GLN A 88 8.60 -1.24 2.87
CA GLN A 88 9.80 -0.70 3.51
C GLN A 88 10.69 0.02 2.48
N LEU A 89 10.90 -0.58 1.31
CA LEU A 89 11.65 0.07 0.23
C LEU A 89 10.95 1.34 -0.26
N PHE A 90 9.63 1.32 -0.39
CA PHE A 90 8.86 2.50 -0.74
C PHE A 90 9.07 3.62 0.29
N ALA A 91 8.94 3.32 1.58
CA ALA A 91 9.18 4.29 2.66
C ALA A 91 10.62 4.83 2.65
N TYR A 92 11.60 3.96 2.43
CA TYR A 92 13.02 4.31 2.30
C TYR A 92 13.23 5.32 1.16
N TYR A 93 12.75 5.01 -0.06
CA TYR A 93 12.95 5.88 -1.21
C TYR A 93 12.19 7.21 -1.10
N VAL A 94 11.01 7.21 -0.49
CA VAL A 94 10.27 8.46 -0.20
C VAL A 94 11.06 9.33 0.77
N ALA A 95 11.62 8.75 1.84
CA ALA A 95 12.43 9.48 2.81
C ALA A 95 13.70 10.04 2.15
N LEU A 96 14.38 9.24 1.34
CA LEU A 96 15.57 9.64 0.59
C LEU A 96 15.26 10.80 -0.37
N HIS A 97 14.18 10.68 -1.15
CA HIS A 97 13.75 11.72 -2.09
C HIS A 97 13.39 13.04 -1.39
N LYS A 98 12.84 12.97 -0.18
CA LYS A 98 12.53 14.14 0.66
C LYS A 98 13.75 14.70 1.40
N GLY A 99 14.94 14.11 1.26
CA GLY A 99 16.14 14.53 1.98
C GLY A 99 16.08 14.28 3.49
N CYS A 100 15.25 13.33 3.93
CA CYS A 100 15.18 12.94 5.32
C CYS A 100 16.35 12.03 5.71
N ASP A 101 16.76 12.11 6.99
CA ASP A 101 17.70 11.13 7.55
C ASP A 101 16.97 9.79 7.75
N ILE A 102 17.41 8.78 6.99
CA ILE A 102 16.80 7.44 7.01
C ILE A 102 17.20 6.60 8.21
N ASP A 103 18.35 6.90 8.82
CA ASP A 103 18.87 6.16 9.98
C ASP A 103 18.44 6.78 11.31
N LYS A 104 18.24 8.09 11.32
CA LYS A 104 17.90 8.88 12.52
C LYS A 104 16.70 9.77 12.25
N PRO A 105 15.48 9.20 12.13
CA PRO A 105 14.28 10.01 11.93
C PRO A 105 14.08 10.94 13.14
N ARG A 106 13.98 12.25 12.86
CA ARG A 106 13.98 13.31 13.89
C ARG A 106 12.88 13.18 14.95
N ASN A 107 11.80 12.50 14.65
CA ASN A 107 10.62 12.36 15.51
C ASN A 107 10.52 10.98 16.17
N LEU A 108 11.51 10.11 16.01
CA LEU A 108 11.53 8.78 16.59
C LEU A 108 12.81 8.60 17.40
N ALA A 109 12.68 8.38 18.69
CA ALA A 109 13.78 7.95 19.54
C ALA A 109 13.71 6.43 19.73
N LYS A 110 14.84 5.72 19.57
CA LYS A 110 14.93 4.28 19.86
C LYS A 110 14.84 3.97 21.36
N SER A 111 15.13 4.95 22.20
CA SER A 111 14.93 4.90 23.64
C SER A 111 14.54 6.28 24.11
N VAL A 112 13.50 6.37 24.93
CA VAL A 112 13.17 7.58 25.67
C VAL A 112 13.85 7.44 27.03
N THR A 113 15.04 8.02 27.18
CA THR A 113 15.62 8.26 28.50
C THR A 113 14.98 9.54 29.00
N VAL A 114 14.02 9.41 29.91
CA VAL A 114 13.53 10.53 30.71
C VAL A 114 14.49 10.63 31.88
N GLU A 115 15.40 11.59 31.86
CA GLU A 115 16.08 12.04 33.07
C GLU A 115 15.19 13.06 33.82
#